data_e57714aea09635a7f9c3fd280658637a
#
_entry.id   e57714aea09635a7f9c3fd280658637a
#
_cell.length_a   1.000
_cell.length_b   1.000
_cell.length_c   1.000
_cell.angle_alpha   90.00
_cell.angle_beta   90.00
_cell.angle_gamma   90.00
#
_symmetry.space_group_name_H-M   'P 1'
#
loop_
_entity.id
_entity.type
_entity.pdbx_description
1 polymer ?
#
loop_
_entity_poly.entity_id
_entity_poly.type
_entity_poly.pdbx_seq_one_letter_code
_entity_poly.pdbx_strand_id
1 'polypeptide(L)'
;VFFLTIQISALLIMNIKENIKTLFIEKSLKLDCGQTINNFPLAYETYGSLNDKKDNAILVFHALTGDQFVTGLNPITNKDGWWSFAVGPNKSIDTNKYFVICANVIGGCMGSFGPSHENPATKKIYGTDFPVITINDMVNAQVNLLDYFKIKKLFSVIGGSMGGMQVLQFVSNFPDKTKTAVPIACTSSHSAQNIALNELGRQAITADHNWLDGKYLSKNTLPDKGLAVARM
;
A
#
# COMPACT_ATOMS: atom_id res chain seq x y z
N VAL A 1 2.08 -7.01 -8.58
CA VAL A 1 2.05 -5.66 -8.04
C VAL A 1 3.22 -4.90 -8.63
N PHE A 2 2.95 -3.79 -9.33
CA PHE A 2 3.96 -3.04 -10.08
C PHE A 2 4.61 -1.99 -9.20
N PHE A 3 5.96 -1.97 -9.26
CA PHE A 3 6.78 -1.01 -8.58
C PHE A 3 6.72 0.35 -9.27
N LEU A 4 6.22 1.36 -8.58
CA LEU A 4 6.52 2.75 -8.84
C LEU A 4 7.76 3.12 -8.03
N THR A 5 8.94 2.76 -8.51
CA THR A 5 10.17 3.29 -7.95
C THR A 5 10.40 4.67 -8.55
N ILE A 6 10.07 5.71 -7.80
CA ILE A 6 10.68 7.03 -8.00
C ILE A 6 12.17 6.82 -7.70
N GLN A 7 13.02 7.35 -8.55
CA GLN A 7 14.47 7.32 -8.33
C GLN A 7 14.78 8.11 -7.05
N ILE A 8 14.88 7.38 -5.97
CA ILE A 8 15.19 7.93 -4.67
C ILE A 8 16.66 7.57 -4.44
N SER A 9 17.53 8.57 -4.35
CA SER A 9 18.94 8.36 -3.99
C SER A 9 19.02 7.62 -2.66
N ALA A 10 20.10 6.85 -2.42
CA ALA A 10 20.30 6.12 -1.17
C ALA A 10 20.19 7.05 0.06
N LEU A 11 20.59 8.31 -0.08
CA LEU A 11 20.47 9.34 0.97
C LEU A 11 18.99 9.70 1.25
N LEU A 12 18.14 9.74 0.22
CA LEU A 12 16.71 10.00 0.35
C LEU A 12 16.00 8.81 0.98
N ILE A 13 16.42 7.57 0.68
CA ILE A 13 15.92 6.34 1.31
C ILE A 13 16.24 6.33 2.82
N MET A 14 17.42 6.78 3.23
CA MET A 14 17.77 6.89 4.66
C MET A 14 16.93 7.97 5.37
N ASN A 15 16.76 9.15 4.78
CA ASN A 15 15.92 10.22 5.32
C ASN A 15 14.43 9.86 5.34
N ILE A 16 13.97 9.02 4.41
CA ILE A 16 12.60 8.51 4.35
C ILE A 16 12.30 7.61 5.55
N LYS A 17 13.23 6.73 5.93
CA LYS A 17 13.02 5.78 7.04
C LYS A 17 12.82 6.48 8.39
N GLU A 18 13.41 7.65 8.60
CA GLU A 18 13.30 8.37 9.87
C GLU A 18 11.95 9.09 10.06
N ASN A 19 11.21 9.35 8.98
CA ASN A 19 9.97 10.14 8.98
C ASN A 19 8.70 9.31 8.69
N ILE A 20 8.82 8.00 8.48
CA ILE A 20 7.68 7.12 8.19
C ILE A 20 7.28 6.34 9.44
N LYS A 21 6.02 6.48 9.87
CA LYS A 21 5.45 5.62 10.90
C LYS A 21 5.45 4.18 10.40
N THR A 22 6.08 3.29 11.14
CA THR A 22 6.20 1.89 10.77
C THR A 22 5.79 0.99 11.93
N LEU A 23 4.87 0.07 11.67
CA LEU A 23 4.56 -1.03 12.57
C LEU A 23 5.32 -2.27 12.11
N PHE A 24 6.13 -2.84 12.98
CA PHE A 24 6.72 -4.15 12.74
C PHE A 24 5.75 -5.23 13.15
N ILE A 25 5.35 -6.06 12.20
CA ILE A 25 4.45 -7.18 12.41
C ILE A 25 5.29 -8.40 12.77
N GLU A 26 5.34 -8.78 14.04
CA GLU A 26 6.09 -9.95 14.51
C GLU A 26 5.37 -11.26 14.17
N LYS A 27 4.06 -11.19 14.05
CA LYS A 27 3.20 -12.33 13.72
C LYS A 27 3.43 -12.78 12.28
N SER A 28 3.60 -14.09 12.09
CA SER A 28 3.72 -14.70 10.76
C SER A 28 2.48 -14.44 9.91
N LEU A 29 2.68 -14.09 8.65
CA LEU A 29 1.64 -13.98 7.65
C LEU A 29 1.86 -15.03 6.56
N LYS A 30 0.93 -15.99 6.46
CA LYS A 30 0.88 -16.93 5.35
C LYS A 30 0.23 -16.25 4.15
N LEU A 31 0.95 -16.19 3.04
CA LEU A 31 0.52 -15.61 1.78
C LEU A 31 -0.26 -16.62 0.94
N ASP A 32 -1.13 -16.13 0.06
CA ASP A 32 -1.91 -16.96 -0.85
C ASP A 32 -1.03 -17.77 -1.81
N CYS A 33 0.17 -17.29 -2.13
CA CYS A 33 1.16 -18.07 -2.93
C CYS A 33 1.79 -19.25 -2.16
N GLY A 34 1.43 -19.45 -0.89
CA GLY A 34 1.92 -20.55 -0.04
C GLY A 34 3.18 -20.20 0.77
N GLN A 35 3.85 -19.09 0.48
CA GLN A 35 4.99 -18.63 1.28
C GLN A 35 4.53 -18.00 2.60
N THR A 36 5.45 -17.91 3.55
CA THR A 36 5.21 -17.21 4.84
C THR A 36 6.23 -16.10 5.02
N ILE A 37 5.77 -14.93 5.38
CA ILE A 37 6.62 -13.80 5.77
C ILE A 37 6.53 -13.57 7.26
N ASN A 38 7.67 -13.19 7.87
CA ASN A 38 7.81 -12.98 9.31
C ASN A 38 8.52 -11.66 9.57
N ASN A 39 8.23 -11.03 10.70
CA ASN A 39 8.93 -9.82 11.14
C ASN A 39 9.06 -8.77 10.03
N PHE A 40 7.95 -8.33 9.50
CA PHE A 40 7.94 -7.43 8.35
C PHE A 40 7.40 -6.03 8.70
N PRO A 41 7.93 -4.97 8.08
CA PRO A 41 7.45 -3.61 8.30
C PRO A 41 6.15 -3.34 7.53
N LEU A 42 5.24 -2.65 8.19
CA LEU A 42 4.05 -2.05 7.60
C LEU A 42 4.08 -0.55 7.84
N ALA A 43 4.36 0.22 6.80
CA ALA A 43 4.34 1.67 6.85
C ALA A 43 2.90 2.18 6.85
N TYR A 44 2.61 3.19 7.66
CA TYR A 44 1.27 3.75 7.75
C TYR A 44 1.31 5.24 8.11
N GLU A 45 0.20 5.92 7.93
CA GLU A 45 -0.02 7.28 8.42
C GLU A 45 -1.40 7.39 9.07
N THR A 46 -1.55 8.38 9.94
CA THR A 46 -2.80 8.63 10.68
C THR A 46 -3.13 10.12 10.70
N TYR A 47 -4.41 10.43 10.68
CA TYR A 47 -4.93 11.79 10.70
C TYR A 47 -6.11 11.89 11.67
N GLY A 48 -6.22 13.02 12.37
CA GLY A 48 -7.21 13.21 13.43
C GLY A 48 -6.85 12.45 14.71
N SER A 49 -7.83 12.28 15.59
CA SER A 49 -7.65 11.67 16.91
C SER A 49 -8.59 10.50 17.13
N LEU A 50 -8.05 9.38 17.62
CA LEU A 50 -8.85 8.24 18.05
C LEU A 50 -9.53 8.60 19.37
N ASN A 51 -10.87 8.46 19.43
CA ASN A 51 -11.63 8.73 20.63
C ASN A 51 -11.47 7.60 21.67
N ASP A 52 -11.89 7.85 22.91
CA ASP A 52 -11.76 6.88 24.02
C ASP A 52 -12.53 5.58 23.76
N LYS A 53 -13.67 5.67 23.06
CA LYS A 53 -14.48 4.50 22.67
C LYS A 53 -13.87 3.72 21.50
N LYS A 54 -12.90 4.29 20.80
CA LYS A 54 -12.25 3.72 19.62
C LYS A 54 -13.21 3.31 18.50
N ASP A 55 -14.29 4.07 18.34
CA ASP A 55 -15.38 3.77 17.41
C ASP A 55 -15.50 4.76 16.24
N ASN A 56 -14.57 5.75 16.16
CA ASN A 56 -14.48 6.77 15.12
C ASN A 56 -13.38 6.52 14.07
N ALA A 57 -12.81 5.32 14.03
CA ALA A 57 -11.71 5.02 13.13
C ALA A 57 -12.20 4.67 11.71
N ILE A 58 -11.56 5.25 10.70
CA ILE A 58 -11.75 4.95 9.27
C ILE A 58 -10.43 4.39 8.72
N LEU A 59 -10.47 3.20 8.13
CA LEU A 59 -9.33 2.64 7.41
C LEU A 59 -9.47 2.95 5.92
N VAL A 60 -8.50 3.68 5.38
CA VAL A 60 -8.41 4.03 3.96
C VAL A 60 -7.46 3.07 3.27
N PHE A 61 -7.91 2.45 2.18
CA PHE A 61 -7.10 1.62 1.31
C PHE A 61 -6.72 2.40 0.06
N HIS A 62 -5.42 2.58 -0.19
CA HIS A 62 -4.95 3.32 -1.36
C HIS A 62 -5.03 2.51 -2.66
N ALA A 63 -5.10 3.22 -3.79
CA ALA A 63 -5.03 2.64 -5.13
C ALA A 63 -3.60 2.17 -5.47
N LEU A 64 -3.44 1.48 -6.62
CA LEU A 64 -2.15 0.92 -7.06
C LEU A 64 -0.99 1.95 -7.04
N THR A 65 -1.26 3.18 -7.43
CA THR A 65 -0.28 4.26 -7.50
C THR A 65 -0.28 5.19 -6.29
N GLY A 66 -1.10 4.89 -5.28
CA GLY A 66 -1.16 5.62 -4.02
C GLY A 66 -0.17 5.12 -2.98
N ASP A 67 -0.23 5.74 -1.83
CA ASP A 67 0.57 5.43 -0.64
C ASP A 67 -0.21 5.77 0.64
N GLN A 68 0.45 5.70 1.79
CA GLN A 68 -0.14 6.04 3.09
C GLN A 68 -0.42 7.54 3.29
N PHE A 69 0.14 8.42 2.46
CA PHE A 69 -0.01 9.87 2.61
C PHE A 69 -1.29 10.37 1.93
N VAL A 70 -2.41 10.19 2.61
CA VAL A 70 -3.75 10.50 2.10
C VAL A 70 -4.00 12.01 2.03
N THR A 71 -3.50 12.77 3.03
CA THR A 71 -3.66 14.23 3.13
C THR A 71 -2.45 14.86 3.80
N GLY A 72 -2.34 16.20 3.73
CA GLY A 72 -1.15 16.91 4.16
C GLY A 72 0.02 16.74 3.18
N LEU A 73 1.19 17.20 3.55
CA LEU A 73 2.39 17.12 2.73
C LEU A 73 2.98 15.71 2.78
N ASN A 74 3.14 15.07 1.63
CA ASN A 74 3.88 13.83 1.52
C ASN A 74 5.40 14.14 1.66
N PRO A 75 6.08 13.66 2.70
CA PRO A 75 7.46 14.03 2.99
C PRO A 75 8.47 13.48 1.97
N ILE A 76 8.05 12.53 1.13
CA ILE A 76 8.89 11.89 0.11
C ILE A 76 8.81 12.65 -1.22
N THR A 77 7.58 12.97 -1.65
CA THR A 77 7.34 13.59 -2.95
C THR A 77 7.25 15.10 -2.89
N ASN A 78 7.15 15.66 -1.68
CA ASN A 78 6.91 17.09 -1.41
C ASN A 78 5.65 17.63 -2.13
N LYS A 79 4.63 16.77 -2.27
CA LYS A 79 3.33 17.09 -2.85
C LYS A 79 2.23 16.85 -1.84
N ASP A 80 1.07 17.46 -2.06
CA ASP A 80 -0.11 17.16 -1.25
C ASP A 80 -0.50 15.69 -1.35
N GLY A 81 -1.02 15.17 -0.23
CA GLY A 81 -1.57 13.82 -0.16
C GLY A 81 -2.65 13.63 -1.23
N TRP A 82 -2.70 12.43 -1.79
CA TRP A 82 -3.50 12.12 -2.99
C TRP A 82 -5.02 12.29 -2.80
N TRP A 83 -5.52 12.38 -1.57
CA TRP A 83 -6.93 12.60 -1.26
C TRP A 83 -7.17 13.86 -0.40
N SER A 84 -6.24 14.81 -0.43
CA SER A 84 -6.31 16.06 0.34
C SER A 84 -7.59 16.86 0.09
N PHE A 85 -8.25 16.69 -1.04
CA PHE A 85 -9.54 17.35 -1.31
C PHE A 85 -10.69 16.74 -0.49
N ALA A 86 -10.63 15.45 -0.11
CA ALA A 86 -11.69 14.73 0.59
C ALA A 86 -11.40 14.50 2.08
N VAL A 87 -10.13 14.39 2.48
CA VAL A 87 -9.70 14.10 3.85
C VAL A 87 -9.06 15.33 4.48
N GLY A 88 -9.51 15.71 5.66
CA GLY A 88 -8.96 16.83 6.42
C GLY A 88 -10.02 17.52 7.28
N PRO A 89 -9.66 18.55 8.04
CA PRO A 89 -10.61 19.31 8.86
C PRO A 89 -11.74 19.91 8.01
N ASN A 90 -12.98 19.67 8.42
CA ASN A 90 -14.21 20.14 7.75
C ASN A 90 -14.38 19.65 6.30
N LYS A 91 -13.70 18.54 5.91
CA LYS A 91 -13.88 17.90 4.61
C LYS A 91 -14.85 16.71 4.70
N SER A 92 -15.08 16.05 3.57
CA SER A 92 -16.02 14.90 3.51
C SER A 92 -15.66 13.80 4.52
N ILE A 93 -14.36 13.53 4.68
CA ILE A 93 -13.80 12.72 5.77
C ILE A 93 -13.14 13.69 6.76
N ASP A 94 -13.95 14.17 7.70
CA ASP A 94 -13.60 15.24 8.63
C ASP A 94 -12.68 14.71 9.75
N THR A 95 -11.41 15.07 9.70
CA THR A 95 -10.41 14.64 10.70
C THR A 95 -10.59 15.29 12.08
N ASN A 96 -11.49 16.28 12.24
CA ASN A 96 -11.93 16.74 13.56
C ASN A 96 -12.84 15.71 14.25
N LYS A 97 -13.48 14.81 13.49
CA LYS A 97 -14.44 13.81 13.98
C LYS A 97 -13.88 12.39 13.90
N TYR A 98 -13.14 12.10 12.86
CA TYR A 98 -12.69 10.75 12.55
C TYR A 98 -11.17 10.60 12.68
N PHE A 99 -10.77 9.45 13.18
CA PHE A 99 -9.38 9.00 13.14
C PHE A 99 -9.16 8.18 11.87
N VAL A 100 -8.45 8.77 10.92
CA VAL A 100 -8.17 8.14 9.61
C VAL A 100 -6.84 7.42 9.68
N ILE A 101 -6.81 6.17 9.22
CA ILE A 101 -5.61 5.33 9.11
C ILE A 101 -5.46 4.94 7.64
N CYS A 102 -4.25 5.05 7.11
CA CYS A 102 -3.89 4.47 5.81
C CYS A 102 -2.53 3.80 5.90
N ALA A 103 -2.44 2.55 5.47
CA ALA A 103 -1.16 1.86 5.35
C ALA A 103 -0.70 1.78 3.90
N ASN A 104 0.61 1.78 3.68
CA ASN A 104 1.18 1.34 2.42
C ASN A 104 1.06 -0.19 2.33
N VAL A 105 0.56 -0.70 1.22
CA VAL A 105 0.39 -2.15 1.03
C VAL A 105 1.73 -2.89 1.05
N ILE A 106 1.75 -4.12 1.54
CA ILE A 106 2.91 -5.01 1.34
C ILE A 106 3.08 -5.28 -0.16
N GLY A 107 4.32 -5.40 -0.62
CA GLY A 107 4.66 -5.41 -2.05
C GLY A 107 4.73 -4.01 -2.66
N GLY A 108 4.44 -2.96 -1.90
CA GLY A 108 4.58 -1.55 -2.28
C GLY A 108 6.02 -1.04 -2.14
N CYS A 109 6.21 0.26 -2.40
CA CYS A 109 7.53 0.91 -2.41
C CYS A 109 7.67 2.08 -1.42
N MET A 110 6.64 2.34 -0.59
CA MET A 110 6.61 3.51 0.30
C MET A 110 6.79 3.12 1.79
N GLY A 111 7.67 2.15 2.05
CA GLY A 111 8.13 1.79 3.39
C GLY A 111 7.59 0.47 3.95
N SER A 112 6.49 -0.07 3.43
CA SER A 112 6.05 -1.43 3.77
C SER A 112 6.93 -2.50 3.13
N PHE A 113 6.88 -3.71 3.69
CA PHE A 113 7.63 -4.85 3.17
C PHE A 113 7.38 -5.05 1.67
N GLY A 114 8.44 -5.03 0.90
CA GLY A 114 8.38 -5.07 -0.55
C GLY A 114 9.71 -5.52 -1.15
N PRO A 115 9.82 -5.63 -2.48
CA PRO A 115 10.98 -6.19 -3.19
C PRO A 115 12.30 -5.47 -2.99
N SER A 116 12.29 -4.23 -2.50
CA SER A 116 13.52 -3.52 -2.15
C SER A 116 14.12 -3.95 -0.79
N HIS A 117 13.41 -4.79 -0.03
CA HIS A 117 13.91 -5.32 1.23
C HIS A 117 14.91 -6.46 1.00
N GLU A 118 15.78 -6.65 2.00
CA GLU A 118 16.71 -7.77 2.02
C GLU A 118 15.99 -9.09 2.25
N ASN A 119 16.31 -10.09 1.44
CA ASN A 119 15.90 -11.46 1.67
C ASN A 119 16.80 -12.07 2.74
N PRO A 120 16.26 -12.48 3.90
CA PRO A 120 17.06 -12.99 5.01
C PRO A 120 17.83 -14.27 4.67
N ALA A 121 17.37 -15.05 3.70
CA ALA A 121 18.04 -16.29 3.28
C ALA A 121 19.24 -16.05 2.37
N THR A 122 19.14 -15.06 1.44
CA THR A 122 20.18 -14.81 0.43
C THR A 122 21.07 -13.61 0.75
N LYS A 123 20.68 -12.77 1.73
CA LYS A 123 21.33 -11.49 2.07
C LYS A 123 21.41 -10.51 0.91
N LYS A 124 20.52 -10.66 -0.08
CA LYS A 124 20.37 -9.76 -1.23
C LYS A 124 18.96 -9.17 -1.22
N ILE A 125 18.77 -8.05 -1.92
CA ILE A 125 17.41 -7.55 -2.14
C ILE A 125 16.58 -8.60 -2.87
N TYR A 126 15.29 -8.69 -2.50
CA TYR A 126 14.37 -9.65 -3.14
C TYR A 126 14.27 -9.42 -4.65
N GLY A 127 14.09 -8.17 -5.08
CA GLY A 127 13.85 -7.90 -6.50
C GLY A 127 12.68 -8.72 -7.05
N THR A 128 12.92 -9.47 -8.12
CA THR A 128 11.94 -10.36 -8.77
C THR A 128 11.64 -11.63 -7.98
N ASP A 129 12.48 -11.99 -7.00
CA ASP A 129 12.25 -13.14 -6.12
C ASP A 129 11.24 -12.83 -4.99
N PHE A 130 10.74 -11.60 -4.93
CA PHE A 130 9.74 -11.22 -3.94
C PHE A 130 8.43 -12.02 -4.17
N PRO A 131 7.80 -12.55 -3.11
CA PRO A 131 6.59 -13.35 -3.27
C PRO A 131 5.47 -12.57 -3.97
N VAL A 132 4.64 -13.30 -4.70
CA VAL A 132 3.41 -12.74 -5.26
C VAL A 132 2.47 -12.35 -4.14
N ILE A 133 2.03 -11.10 -4.14
CA ILE A 133 1.10 -10.54 -3.15
C ILE A 133 -0.27 -10.37 -3.78
N THR A 134 -1.29 -10.88 -3.12
CA THR A 134 -2.69 -10.74 -3.52
C THR A 134 -3.38 -9.61 -2.73
N ILE A 135 -4.59 -9.25 -3.14
CA ILE A 135 -5.46 -8.32 -2.39
C ILE A 135 -5.74 -8.88 -0.99
N ASN A 136 -5.94 -10.19 -0.87
CA ASN A 136 -6.15 -10.86 0.41
C ASN A 136 -4.93 -10.70 1.35
N ASP A 137 -3.73 -10.87 0.83
CA ASP A 137 -2.50 -10.69 1.60
C ASP A 137 -2.35 -9.25 2.10
N MET A 138 -2.66 -8.25 1.23
CA MET A 138 -2.62 -6.83 1.60
C MET A 138 -3.57 -6.53 2.76
N VAL A 139 -4.79 -7.05 2.70
CA VAL A 139 -5.81 -6.85 3.73
C VAL A 139 -5.41 -7.54 5.05
N ASN A 140 -4.92 -8.78 4.97
CA ASN A 140 -4.47 -9.53 6.15
C ASN A 140 -3.26 -8.89 6.83
N ALA A 141 -2.37 -8.23 6.08
CA ALA A 141 -1.29 -7.44 6.66
C ALA A 141 -1.84 -6.21 7.40
N GLN A 142 -2.77 -5.47 6.79
CA GLN A 142 -3.27 -4.20 7.31
C GLN A 142 -4.19 -4.37 8.54
N VAL A 143 -4.87 -5.51 8.68
CA VAL A 143 -5.73 -5.76 9.85
C VAL A 143 -4.96 -5.72 11.17
N ASN A 144 -3.64 -5.94 11.15
CA ASN A 144 -2.79 -5.82 12.33
C ASN A 144 -2.75 -4.40 12.92
N LEU A 145 -3.05 -3.36 12.12
CA LEU A 145 -3.19 -2.00 12.63
C LEU A 145 -4.39 -1.86 13.59
N LEU A 146 -5.45 -2.63 13.38
CA LEU A 146 -6.60 -2.62 14.30
C LEU A 146 -6.17 -3.14 15.68
N ASP A 147 -5.39 -4.22 15.71
CA ASP A 147 -4.87 -4.80 16.94
C ASP A 147 -3.90 -3.82 17.64
N TYR A 148 -3.01 -3.20 16.87
CA TYR A 148 -2.05 -2.20 17.37
C TYR A 148 -2.76 -1.00 18.03
N PHE A 149 -3.77 -0.42 17.36
CA PHE A 149 -4.57 0.68 17.92
C PHE A 149 -5.65 0.21 18.92
N LYS A 150 -5.78 -1.11 19.11
CA LYS A 150 -6.84 -1.72 19.94
C LYS A 150 -8.25 -1.30 19.49
N ILE A 151 -8.46 -1.26 18.17
CA ILE A 151 -9.75 -0.95 17.55
C ILE A 151 -10.48 -2.26 17.31
N LYS A 152 -11.61 -2.46 17.98
CA LYS A 152 -12.44 -3.66 17.81
C LYS A 152 -13.25 -3.61 16.51
N LYS A 153 -13.79 -2.42 16.20
CA LYS A 153 -14.65 -2.21 15.04
C LYS A 153 -14.45 -0.82 14.45
N LEU A 154 -14.13 -0.77 13.17
CA LEU A 154 -13.98 0.48 12.41
C LEU A 154 -15.36 1.15 12.22
N PHE A 155 -15.37 2.47 12.16
CA PHE A 155 -16.51 3.22 11.67
C PHE A 155 -16.77 2.92 10.20
N SER A 156 -15.70 2.95 9.38
CA SER A 156 -15.77 2.66 7.96
C SER A 156 -14.46 2.09 7.42
N VAL A 157 -14.56 1.34 6.34
CA VAL A 157 -13.46 1.07 5.41
C VAL A 157 -13.78 1.70 4.07
N ILE A 158 -12.80 2.38 3.45
CA ILE A 158 -13.01 3.11 2.20
C ILE A 158 -11.79 3.00 1.30
N GLY A 159 -12.01 2.87 -0.01
CA GLY A 159 -10.92 2.82 -0.98
C GLY A 159 -11.39 2.90 -2.41
N GLY A 160 -10.53 3.41 -3.30
CA GLY A 160 -10.78 3.52 -4.72
C GLY A 160 -9.91 2.56 -5.54
N SER A 161 -10.43 2.06 -6.67
CA SER A 161 -9.71 1.16 -7.58
C SER A 161 -9.20 -0.09 -6.84
N MET A 162 -7.89 -0.37 -6.83
CA MET A 162 -7.28 -1.45 -6.03
C MET A 162 -7.62 -1.30 -4.53
N GLY A 163 -7.74 -0.07 -4.01
CA GLY A 163 -8.21 0.17 -2.64
C GLY A 163 -9.66 -0.27 -2.44
N GLY A 164 -10.51 -0.09 -3.44
CA GLY A 164 -11.89 -0.60 -3.42
C GLY A 164 -11.95 -2.14 -3.45
N MET A 165 -11.04 -2.80 -4.15
CA MET A 165 -10.89 -4.27 -4.11
C MET A 165 -10.49 -4.73 -2.70
N GLN A 166 -9.60 -3.99 -2.04
CA GLN A 166 -9.23 -4.25 -0.64
C GLN A 166 -10.43 -4.05 0.31
N VAL A 167 -11.29 -3.04 0.06
CA VAL A 167 -12.55 -2.87 0.82
C VAL A 167 -13.43 -4.09 0.68
N LEU A 168 -13.67 -4.59 -0.55
CA LEU A 168 -14.48 -5.78 -0.79
C LEU A 168 -13.88 -7.02 -0.10
N GLN A 169 -12.56 -7.19 -0.19
CA GLN A 169 -11.86 -8.30 0.47
C GLN A 169 -11.93 -8.17 1.99
N PHE A 170 -11.79 -6.94 2.54
CA PHE A 170 -11.86 -6.71 3.98
C PHE A 170 -13.23 -7.11 4.54
N VAL A 171 -14.32 -6.69 3.90
CA VAL A 171 -15.67 -7.03 4.40
C VAL A 171 -16.01 -8.52 4.22
N SER A 172 -15.40 -9.17 3.23
CA SER A 172 -15.51 -10.63 3.06
C SER A 172 -14.81 -11.39 4.19
N ASN A 173 -13.58 -10.98 4.54
CA ASN A 173 -12.78 -11.65 5.56
C ASN A 173 -13.19 -11.28 6.98
N PHE A 174 -13.62 -10.02 7.19
CA PHE A 174 -13.82 -9.43 8.51
C PHE A 174 -15.14 -8.63 8.59
N PRO A 175 -16.30 -9.25 8.31
CA PRO A 175 -17.60 -8.54 8.23
C PRO A 175 -17.95 -7.81 9.55
N ASP A 176 -17.54 -8.35 10.68
CA ASP A 176 -17.83 -7.79 11.99
C ASP A 176 -16.88 -6.65 12.41
N LYS A 177 -15.77 -6.46 11.70
CA LYS A 177 -14.73 -5.46 12.04
C LYS A 177 -15.00 -4.07 11.47
N THR A 178 -16.07 -3.86 10.73
CA THR A 178 -16.48 -2.52 10.27
C THR A 178 -17.98 -2.30 10.39
N LYS A 179 -18.41 -1.04 10.52
CA LYS A 179 -19.85 -0.67 10.51
C LYS A 179 -20.31 -0.41 9.07
N THR A 180 -19.45 0.21 8.26
CA THR A 180 -19.76 0.58 6.88
C THR A 180 -18.58 0.33 5.96
N ALA A 181 -18.84 0.19 4.66
CA ALA A 181 -17.83 -0.01 3.63
C ALA A 181 -18.18 0.84 2.40
N VAL A 182 -17.17 1.50 1.84
CA VAL A 182 -17.30 2.39 0.68
C VAL A 182 -16.29 1.98 -0.40
N PRO A 183 -16.61 0.95 -1.20
CA PRO A 183 -15.80 0.60 -2.37
C PRO A 183 -16.11 1.57 -3.52
N ILE A 184 -15.07 2.19 -4.10
CA ILE A 184 -15.22 3.22 -5.14
C ILE A 184 -14.53 2.75 -6.41
N ALA A 185 -15.22 2.83 -7.56
CA ALA A 185 -14.65 2.57 -8.90
C ALA A 185 -13.81 1.27 -8.95
N CYS A 186 -14.35 0.17 -8.44
CA CYS A 186 -13.68 -1.12 -8.36
C CYS A 186 -14.58 -2.27 -8.82
N THR A 187 -14.00 -3.44 -8.91
CA THR A 187 -14.68 -4.68 -9.27
C THR A 187 -14.19 -5.83 -8.40
N SER A 188 -15.01 -6.85 -8.21
CA SER A 188 -14.62 -8.10 -7.54
C SER A 188 -13.86 -9.06 -8.48
N SER A 189 -13.95 -8.83 -9.79
CA SER A 189 -13.26 -9.64 -10.81
C SER A 189 -12.89 -8.77 -12.00
N HIS A 190 -11.64 -8.89 -12.46
CA HIS A 190 -11.17 -8.17 -13.64
C HIS A 190 -11.83 -8.71 -14.92
N SER A 191 -12.27 -7.81 -15.79
CA SER A 191 -12.64 -8.16 -17.16
C SER A 191 -11.41 -8.55 -17.99
N ALA A 192 -11.60 -9.24 -19.09
CA ALA A 192 -10.53 -9.55 -20.04
C ALA A 192 -9.78 -8.30 -20.50
N GLN A 193 -10.48 -7.18 -20.70
CA GLN A 193 -9.89 -5.89 -21.05
C GLN A 193 -8.96 -5.38 -19.95
N ASN A 194 -9.37 -5.41 -18.68
CA ASN A 194 -8.53 -4.99 -17.56
C ASN A 194 -7.29 -5.87 -17.41
N ILE A 195 -7.43 -7.18 -17.62
CA ILE A 195 -6.31 -8.11 -17.60
C ILE A 195 -5.32 -7.76 -18.73
N ALA A 196 -5.81 -7.51 -19.93
CA ALA A 196 -4.98 -7.14 -21.08
C ALA A 196 -4.24 -5.81 -20.86
N LEU A 197 -4.92 -4.77 -20.35
CA LEU A 197 -4.29 -3.48 -20.05
C LEU A 197 -3.20 -3.60 -18.97
N ASN A 198 -3.47 -4.37 -17.92
CA ASN A 198 -2.45 -4.63 -16.90
C ASN A 198 -1.24 -5.41 -17.47
N GLU A 199 -1.48 -6.35 -18.39
CA GLU A 199 -0.39 -7.08 -19.05
C GLU A 199 0.43 -6.17 -19.96
N LEU A 200 -0.21 -5.30 -20.74
CA LEU A 200 0.49 -4.28 -21.55
C LEU A 200 1.40 -3.42 -20.68
N GLY A 201 0.92 -2.97 -19.51
CA GLY A 201 1.75 -2.21 -18.57
C GLY A 201 2.97 -3.02 -18.08
N ARG A 202 2.79 -4.30 -17.75
CA ARG A 202 3.89 -5.20 -17.37
C ARG A 202 4.92 -5.34 -18.51
N GLN A 203 4.44 -5.64 -19.70
CA GLN A 203 5.30 -5.79 -20.89
C GLN A 203 6.06 -4.50 -21.22
N ALA A 204 5.43 -3.34 -21.10
CA ALA A 204 6.11 -2.06 -21.31
C ALA A 204 7.29 -1.87 -20.35
N ILE A 205 7.11 -2.23 -19.06
CA ILE A 205 8.18 -2.10 -18.06
C ILE A 205 9.28 -3.13 -18.30
N THR A 206 8.92 -4.37 -18.55
CA THR A 206 9.92 -5.45 -18.71
C THR A 206 10.67 -5.39 -20.03
N ALA A 207 10.09 -4.77 -21.06
CA ALA A 207 10.76 -4.50 -22.34
C ALA A 207 11.69 -3.29 -22.32
N ASP A 208 11.64 -2.46 -21.27
CA ASP A 208 12.56 -1.34 -21.13
C ASP A 208 13.99 -1.86 -20.92
N HIS A 209 14.97 -1.33 -21.68
CA HIS A 209 16.36 -1.76 -21.59
C HIS A 209 16.98 -1.57 -20.20
N ASN A 210 16.46 -0.64 -19.40
CA ASN A 210 16.90 -0.38 -18.04
C ASN A 210 16.26 -1.31 -17.01
N TRP A 211 15.33 -2.18 -17.41
CA TRP A 211 14.73 -3.18 -16.53
C TRP A 211 15.75 -4.20 -16.03
N LEU A 212 16.67 -4.64 -16.90
CA LEU A 212 17.79 -5.52 -16.60
C LEU A 212 17.37 -6.81 -15.85
N ASP A 213 16.32 -7.48 -16.32
CA ASP A 213 15.73 -8.67 -15.66
C ASP A 213 15.38 -8.42 -14.17
N GLY A 214 14.87 -7.24 -13.85
CA GLY A 214 14.54 -6.83 -12.50
C GLY A 214 15.72 -6.38 -11.64
N LYS A 215 16.93 -6.34 -12.19
CA LYS A 215 18.16 -5.95 -11.47
C LYS A 215 18.41 -4.43 -11.46
N TYR A 216 17.48 -3.64 -11.96
CA TYR A 216 17.60 -2.19 -12.11
C TYR A 216 17.97 -1.48 -10.77
N LEU A 217 17.46 -1.94 -9.62
CA LEU A 217 17.81 -1.38 -8.32
C LEU A 217 19.30 -1.58 -7.99
N SER A 218 19.83 -2.79 -8.21
CA SER A 218 21.23 -3.12 -7.94
C SER A 218 22.20 -2.46 -8.95
N LYS A 219 21.69 -2.03 -10.10
CA LYS A 219 22.45 -1.35 -11.16
C LYS A 219 22.24 0.16 -11.17
N ASN A 220 21.46 0.68 -10.22
CA ASN A 220 21.11 2.10 -10.10
C ASN A 220 20.56 2.67 -11.43
N THR A 221 19.73 1.89 -12.12
CA THR A 221 18.99 2.29 -13.34
C THR A 221 17.51 2.35 -13.04
N LEU A 222 16.71 2.89 -13.95
CA LEU A 222 15.26 2.96 -13.83
C LEU A 222 14.62 2.70 -15.19
N PRO A 223 13.65 1.77 -15.31
CA PRO A 223 12.88 1.54 -16.52
C PRO A 223 11.82 2.64 -16.72
N ASP A 224 12.27 3.88 -16.84
CA ASP A 224 11.44 5.10 -16.80
C ASP A 224 10.52 5.22 -18.04
N LYS A 225 10.99 4.80 -19.20
CA LYS A 225 10.18 4.79 -20.43
C LYS A 225 9.06 3.76 -20.35
N GLY A 226 9.39 2.55 -19.93
CA GLY A 226 8.41 1.50 -19.72
C GLY A 226 7.39 1.87 -18.64
N LEU A 227 7.83 2.48 -17.55
CA LEU A 227 6.96 3.02 -16.50
C LEU A 227 6.04 4.13 -17.02
N ALA A 228 6.55 5.04 -17.86
CA ALA A 228 5.73 6.11 -18.45
C ALA A 228 4.58 5.53 -19.29
N VAL A 229 4.87 4.53 -20.13
CA VAL A 229 3.86 3.84 -20.96
C VAL A 229 2.86 3.08 -20.05
N ALA A 230 3.33 2.38 -19.03
CA ALA A 230 2.48 1.61 -18.12
C ALA A 230 1.51 2.49 -17.30
N ARG A 231 1.75 3.80 -17.24
CA ARG A 231 0.91 4.77 -16.52
C ARG A 231 -0.10 5.51 -17.41
N MET A 232 -0.02 5.35 -18.71
CA MET A 232 -0.98 5.92 -19.68
C MET A 232 -2.31 5.18 -19.65
#